data_39ef9995b6480a50b108b800e5085da1
#
_entry.id   39ef9995b6480a50b108b800e5085da1
#
_cell.length_a   1.000
_cell.length_b   1.000
_cell.length_c   1.000
_cell.angle_alpha   90.00
_cell.angle_beta   90.00
_cell.angle_gamma   90.00
#
_symmetry.space_group_name_H-M   'P 1'
#
loop_
_entity.id
_entity.type
_entity.pdbx_description
1 polymer ?
#
loop_
_entity_poly.entity_id
_entity_poly.type
_entity_poly.pdbx_seq_one_letter_code
_entity_poly.pdbx_strand_id
1 'polypeptide(L)'
;MDRIIQSPGKYIQGADVINRLGEYLKPLAERWLVVGDKFVLGFAQSTVEKSFKDAGLVVEIAPFGGECSQNEIDRLRGIAETAQCGAILGIGGGKTLDTAKALAHFMGVPVAIAPTIASTDAPCSALSVIYTDEGEFDRYLLLPNNPNMVIVDTKIVAGAPARLLAAGIGDALATWFEARACSRSGATTMAGGKCTQAALALAELCYNTLLEEGEKAMLAAEQHVVTPALERVIEANTYLSGVGFESGGLAAAHAVRNGLTAIPDAHHYYHGEKVAFGTLTQLVLENAPVEEIETVAALSHAVGLPITLAQLDIKEDVPAKMRIVAEAACAEGETIHNMPGGATPDQVYAALLVADQYGQRFLQEWE
;
A
#
# COMPACT_ATOMS: atom_id res chain seq x y z
N MET A 1 -15.82 -16.90 -16.05
CA MET A 1 -15.59 -15.87 -15.04
C MET A 1 -15.12 -14.61 -15.76
N ASP A 2 -15.70 -13.47 -15.40
CA ASP A 2 -15.44 -12.19 -16.05
C ASP A 2 -14.04 -11.65 -15.74
N ARG A 3 -13.54 -10.77 -16.58
CA ARG A 3 -12.32 -9.99 -16.32
C ARG A 3 -12.75 -8.61 -15.83
N ILE A 4 -12.21 -8.19 -14.67
CA ILE A 4 -12.62 -6.95 -14.03
C ILE A 4 -11.37 -6.12 -13.74
N ILE A 5 -11.44 -4.84 -14.07
CA ILE A 5 -10.51 -3.81 -13.62
C ILE A 5 -11.30 -2.70 -12.97
N GLN A 6 -10.83 -2.24 -11.83
CA GLN A 6 -11.39 -1.09 -11.11
C GLN A 6 -10.26 -0.17 -10.66
N SER A 7 -10.60 1.11 -10.50
CA SER A 7 -9.66 2.15 -10.09
C SER A 7 -10.41 3.31 -9.45
N PRO A 8 -9.73 4.23 -8.76
CA PRO A 8 -10.33 5.49 -8.37
C PRO A 8 -11.01 6.20 -9.55
N GLY A 9 -12.09 6.91 -9.27
CA GLY A 9 -12.80 7.69 -10.29
C GLY A 9 -11.91 8.76 -10.93
N LYS A 10 -10.97 9.32 -10.14
CA LYS A 10 -9.94 10.25 -10.60
C LYS A 10 -8.69 10.13 -9.72
N TYR A 11 -7.52 10.14 -10.35
CA TYR A 11 -6.22 10.27 -9.71
C TYR A 11 -5.60 11.61 -10.08
N ILE A 12 -5.12 12.37 -9.10
CA ILE A 12 -4.53 13.70 -9.26
C ILE A 12 -3.22 13.72 -8.48
N GLN A 13 -2.14 14.12 -9.14
CA GLN A 13 -0.82 14.21 -8.53
C GLN A 13 -0.10 15.47 -8.98
N GLY A 14 0.63 16.09 -8.08
CA GLY A 14 1.52 17.19 -8.38
C GLY A 14 1.93 17.98 -7.14
N ALA A 15 2.93 18.84 -7.28
CA ALA A 15 3.37 19.71 -6.21
C ALA A 15 2.31 20.78 -5.91
N ASP A 16 2.09 21.02 -4.61
CA ASP A 16 1.15 22.04 -4.12
C ASP A 16 -0.32 21.85 -4.56
N VAL A 17 -0.73 20.61 -4.96
CA VAL A 17 -2.14 20.33 -5.32
C VAL A 17 -3.09 20.47 -4.14
N ILE A 18 -2.60 20.36 -2.91
CA ILE A 18 -3.37 20.60 -1.69
C ILE A 18 -3.99 22.01 -1.67
N ASN A 19 -3.35 22.98 -2.30
CA ASN A 19 -3.87 24.35 -2.38
C ASN A 19 -5.14 24.46 -3.22
N ARG A 20 -5.44 23.44 -4.03
CA ARG A 20 -6.58 23.40 -4.97
C ARG A 20 -7.55 22.26 -4.67
N LEU A 21 -7.50 21.67 -3.48
CA LEU A 21 -8.42 20.59 -3.08
C LEU A 21 -9.89 20.96 -3.32
N GLY A 22 -10.30 22.17 -2.92
CA GLY A 22 -11.66 22.63 -3.10
C GLY A 22 -12.12 22.67 -4.56
N GLU A 23 -11.24 23.03 -5.51
CA GLU A 23 -11.57 23.02 -6.94
C GLU A 23 -11.87 21.60 -7.43
N TYR A 24 -11.06 20.62 -7.03
CA TYR A 24 -11.23 19.22 -7.42
C TYR A 24 -12.46 18.59 -6.78
N LEU A 25 -12.73 18.95 -5.51
CA LEU A 25 -13.76 18.30 -4.69
C LEU A 25 -15.17 18.90 -4.89
N LYS A 26 -15.26 20.14 -5.35
CA LYS A 26 -16.53 20.86 -5.58
C LYS A 26 -17.58 20.07 -6.37
N PRO A 27 -17.24 19.29 -7.41
CA PRO A 27 -18.24 18.53 -8.15
C PRO A 27 -18.91 17.40 -7.36
N LEU A 28 -18.34 16.96 -6.22
CA LEU A 28 -18.83 15.82 -5.46
C LEU A 28 -19.80 16.22 -4.36
N ALA A 29 -19.53 17.31 -3.65
CA ALA A 29 -20.40 17.78 -2.55
C ALA A 29 -20.08 19.23 -2.15
N GLU A 30 -21.02 19.87 -1.46
CA GLU A 30 -20.87 21.22 -0.91
C GLU A 30 -20.30 21.23 0.51
N ARG A 31 -20.59 20.19 1.31
CA ARG A 31 -20.17 20.06 2.71
C ARG A 31 -19.34 18.82 2.93
N TRP A 32 -18.19 18.98 3.55
CA TRP A 32 -17.19 17.94 3.72
C TRP A 32 -16.81 17.76 5.19
N LEU A 33 -16.64 16.49 5.60
CA LEU A 33 -15.84 16.17 6.77
C LEU A 33 -14.42 15.85 6.31
N VAL A 34 -13.44 16.55 6.88
CA VAL A 34 -12.00 16.26 6.69
C VAL A 34 -11.48 15.53 7.91
N VAL A 35 -11.02 14.31 7.71
CA VAL A 35 -10.43 13.46 8.74
C VAL A 35 -8.92 13.43 8.55
N GLY A 36 -8.15 13.82 9.55
CA GLY A 36 -6.70 13.80 9.53
C GLY A 36 -6.12 13.60 10.93
N ASP A 37 -4.95 12.96 11.02
CA ASP A 37 -4.26 12.89 12.30
C ASP A 37 -3.73 14.27 12.75
N LYS A 38 -3.43 14.40 14.05
CA LYS A 38 -3.02 15.70 14.62
C LYS A 38 -1.74 16.26 14.00
N PHE A 39 -0.81 15.39 13.59
CA PHE A 39 0.44 15.83 12.98
C PHE A 39 0.17 16.41 11.58
N VAL A 40 -0.62 15.71 10.76
CA VAL A 40 -0.99 16.15 9.42
C VAL A 40 -1.83 17.44 9.49
N LEU A 41 -2.83 17.49 10.35
CA LEU A 41 -3.63 18.70 10.54
C LEU A 41 -2.78 19.89 10.99
N GLY A 42 -1.73 19.65 11.78
CA GLY A 42 -0.82 20.70 12.24
C GLY A 42 -0.16 21.52 11.12
N PHE A 43 0.10 20.93 9.96
CA PHE A 43 0.67 21.63 8.81
C PHE A 43 -0.30 21.86 7.64
N ALA A 44 -1.33 21.01 7.51
CA ALA A 44 -2.22 21.01 6.33
C ALA A 44 -3.54 21.77 6.56
N GLN A 45 -4.05 21.84 7.80
CA GLN A 45 -5.40 22.34 8.09
C GLN A 45 -5.69 23.71 7.49
N SER A 46 -4.84 24.70 7.72
CA SER A 46 -5.07 26.06 7.23
C SER A 46 -5.12 26.14 5.71
N THR A 47 -4.30 25.34 5.02
CA THR A 47 -4.30 25.25 3.55
C THR A 47 -5.58 24.59 3.05
N VAL A 48 -6.02 23.52 3.69
CA VAL A 48 -7.28 22.82 3.38
C VAL A 48 -8.46 23.78 3.56
N GLU A 49 -8.59 24.40 4.72
CA GLU A 49 -9.68 25.36 5.02
C GLU A 49 -9.72 26.51 4.00
N LYS A 50 -8.54 27.06 3.67
CA LYS A 50 -8.44 28.12 2.66
C LYS A 50 -8.90 27.62 1.29
N SER A 51 -8.44 26.48 0.84
CA SER A 51 -8.81 25.88 -0.46
C SER A 51 -10.32 25.64 -0.56
N PHE A 52 -10.93 25.13 0.51
CA PHE A 52 -12.38 24.91 0.56
C PHE A 52 -13.14 26.23 0.52
N LYS A 53 -12.72 27.21 1.32
CA LYS A 53 -13.33 28.53 1.33
C LYS A 53 -13.26 29.23 -0.04
N ASP A 54 -12.10 29.17 -0.70
CA ASP A 54 -11.89 29.78 -2.01
C ASP A 54 -12.80 29.14 -3.09
N ALA A 55 -13.10 27.83 -2.93
CA ALA A 55 -14.03 27.10 -3.81
C ALA A 55 -15.52 27.28 -3.44
N GLY A 56 -15.82 27.95 -2.31
CA GLY A 56 -17.19 28.12 -1.80
C GLY A 56 -17.76 26.88 -1.14
N LEU A 57 -16.90 26.01 -0.62
CA LEU A 57 -17.29 24.78 0.10
C LEU A 57 -17.27 25.01 1.62
N VAL A 58 -18.06 24.18 2.31
CA VAL A 58 -18.10 24.13 3.78
C VAL A 58 -17.28 22.93 4.24
N VAL A 59 -16.42 23.14 5.23
CA VAL A 59 -15.57 22.10 5.79
C VAL A 59 -15.76 22.00 7.31
N GLU A 60 -15.91 20.79 7.80
CA GLU A 60 -15.76 20.40 9.20
C GLU A 60 -14.47 19.61 9.34
N ILE A 61 -13.63 19.93 10.32
CA ILE A 61 -12.34 19.26 10.56
C ILE A 61 -12.49 18.34 11.78
N ALA A 62 -12.23 17.07 11.61
CA ALA A 62 -12.23 16.08 12.68
C ALA A 62 -10.86 15.41 12.83
N PRO A 63 -10.17 15.60 13.98
CA PRO A 63 -8.95 14.85 14.25
C PRO A 63 -9.22 13.34 14.31
N PHE A 64 -8.37 12.57 13.62
CA PHE A 64 -8.35 11.12 13.69
C PHE A 64 -7.83 10.63 15.04
N GLY A 65 -8.52 9.64 15.63
CA GLY A 65 -8.23 9.14 16.97
C GLY A 65 -7.02 8.20 17.07
N GLY A 66 -6.45 7.76 15.94
CA GLY A 66 -5.22 6.98 15.88
C GLY A 66 -5.40 5.52 15.45
N GLU A 67 -6.61 4.94 15.56
CA GLU A 67 -6.87 3.59 15.10
C GLU A 67 -8.09 3.52 14.17
N CYS A 68 -8.00 2.69 13.12
CA CYS A 68 -9.13 2.44 12.22
C CYS A 68 -10.05 1.39 12.84
N SER A 69 -10.78 1.79 13.88
CA SER A 69 -11.70 0.93 14.60
C SER A 69 -13.17 1.28 14.34
N GLN A 70 -14.07 0.35 14.63
CA GLN A 70 -15.52 0.61 14.49
C GLN A 70 -15.96 1.77 15.37
N ASN A 71 -15.41 1.87 16.60
CA ASN A 71 -15.76 2.97 17.52
C ASN A 71 -15.32 4.32 16.97
N GLU A 72 -14.16 4.40 16.35
CA GLU A 72 -13.67 5.64 15.72
C GLU A 72 -14.51 6.02 14.50
N ILE A 73 -14.87 5.05 13.67
CA ILE A 73 -15.77 5.26 12.53
C ILE A 73 -17.12 5.80 13.01
N ASP A 74 -17.71 5.22 14.06
CA ASP A 74 -18.98 5.64 14.61
C ASP A 74 -18.91 7.03 15.24
N ARG A 75 -17.81 7.35 15.93
CA ARG A 75 -17.53 8.70 16.46
C ARG A 75 -17.49 9.76 15.37
N LEU A 76 -16.76 9.51 14.30
CA LEU A 76 -16.63 10.40 13.15
C LEU A 76 -17.94 10.55 12.39
N ARG A 77 -18.72 9.46 12.30
CA ARG A 77 -20.06 9.47 11.72
C ARG A 77 -20.98 10.43 12.46
N GLY A 78 -20.99 10.40 13.79
CA GLY A 78 -21.77 11.34 14.59
C GLY A 78 -21.43 12.80 14.33
N ILE A 79 -20.13 13.12 14.13
CA ILE A 79 -19.68 14.46 13.75
C ILE A 79 -20.19 14.82 12.35
N ALA A 80 -20.01 13.94 11.37
CA ALA A 80 -20.42 14.18 9.98
C ALA A 80 -21.94 14.40 9.86
N GLU A 81 -22.73 13.58 10.54
CA GLU A 81 -24.21 13.70 10.56
C GLU A 81 -24.65 15.01 11.21
N THR A 82 -24.06 15.40 12.35
CA THR A 82 -24.36 16.66 13.03
C THR A 82 -24.02 17.88 12.17
N ALA A 83 -22.88 17.84 11.47
CA ALA A 83 -22.45 18.89 10.56
C ALA A 83 -23.10 18.81 9.18
N GLN A 84 -23.96 17.83 8.92
CA GLN A 84 -24.63 17.57 7.65
C GLN A 84 -23.64 17.45 6.48
N CYS A 85 -22.52 16.75 6.69
CA CYS A 85 -21.52 16.53 5.68
C CYS A 85 -22.06 15.55 4.63
N GLY A 86 -21.91 15.91 3.34
CA GLY A 86 -22.31 15.10 2.19
C GLY A 86 -21.15 14.35 1.53
N ALA A 87 -19.94 14.47 2.05
CA ALA A 87 -18.76 13.76 1.57
C ALA A 87 -17.63 13.74 2.63
N ILE A 88 -16.68 12.82 2.47
CA ILE A 88 -15.56 12.62 3.38
C ILE A 88 -14.24 12.80 2.63
N LEU A 89 -13.31 13.56 3.21
CA LEU A 89 -11.91 13.64 2.79
C LEU A 89 -11.03 13.05 3.89
N GLY A 90 -10.29 11.98 3.58
CA GLY A 90 -9.21 11.47 4.43
C GLY A 90 -7.88 12.08 4.01
N ILE A 91 -7.13 12.67 4.94
CA ILE A 91 -5.80 13.21 4.69
C ILE A 91 -4.82 12.66 5.73
N GLY A 92 -3.80 11.92 5.27
CA GLY A 92 -2.83 11.28 6.18
C GLY A 92 -2.24 9.98 5.68
N GLY A 93 -1.92 9.09 6.61
CA GLY A 93 -1.44 7.74 6.35
C GLY A 93 -2.55 6.69 6.28
N GLY A 94 -2.17 5.42 6.05
CA GLY A 94 -3.09 4.32 5.74
C GLY A 94 -4.29 4.18 6.68
N LYS A 95 -4.09 4.18 8.00
CA LYS A 95 -5.19 4.04 8.97
C LYS A 95 -6.23 5.17 8.88
N THR A 96 -5.75 6.41 8.71
CA THR A 96 -6.63 7.58 8.51
C THR A 96 -7.44 7.43 7.22
N LEU A 97 -6.78 7.00 6.14
CA LEU A 97 -7.41 6.85 4.83
C LEU A 97 -8.42 5.71 4.83
N ASP A 98 -8.10 4.58 5.45
CA ASP A 98 -9.02 3.45 5.60
C ASP A 98 -10.24 3.83 6.45
N THR A 99 -10.03 4.60 7.52
CA THR A 99 -11.14 5.13 8.33
C THR A 99 -12.06 6.03 7.49
N ALA A 100 -11.50 6.90 6.66
CA ALA A 100 -12.29 7.79 5.79
C ALA A 100 -13.09 7.00 4.75
N LYS A 101 -12.48 5.97 4.13
CA LYS A 101 -13.17 5.08 3.18
C LYS A 101 -14.31 4.32 3.85
N ALA A 102 -14.05 3.71 5.02
CA ALA A 102 -15.06 2.99 5.77
C ALA A 102 -16.21 3.90 6.23
N LEU A 103 -15.89 5.08 6.75
CA LEU A 103 -16.90 6.07 7.16
C LEU A 103 -17.81 6.47 6.00
N ALA A 104 -17.23 6.83 4.86
CA ALA A 104 -17.99 7.20 3.67
C ALA A 104 -18.90 6.06 3.19
N HIS A 105 -18.41 4.82 3.23
CA HIS A 105 -19.19 3.64 2.91
C HIS A 105 -20.42 3.50 3.81
N PHE A 106 -20.26 3.57 5.14
CA PHE A 106 -21.38 3.45 6.07
C PHE A 106 -22.35 4.62 6.00
N MET A 107 -21.93 5.78 5.55
CA MET A 107 -22.79 6.94 5.31
C MET A 107 -23.43 6.95 3.91
N GLY A 108 -22.92 6.15 2.98
CA GLY A 108 -23.39 6.15 1.57
C GLY A 108 -23.04 7.46 0.84
N VAL A 109 -21.91 8.09 1.15
CA VAL A 109 -21.46 9.37 0.58
C VAL A 109 -20.16 9.22 -0.20
N PRO A 110 -19.82 10.17 -1.10
CA PRO A 110 -18.54 10.19 -1.78
C PRO A 110 -17.34 10.29 -0.82
N VAL A 111 -16.20 9.73 -1.24
CA VAL A 111 -14.93 9.82 -0.52
C VAL A 111 -13.80 10.27 -1.43
N ALA A 112 -13.00 11.19 -0.93
CA ALA A 112 -11.72 11.57 -1.48
C ALA A 112 -10.60 11.20 -0.50
N ILE A 113 -9.44 10.82 -1.03
CA ILE A 113 -8.28 10.36 -0.28
C ILE A 113 -7.08 11.22 -0.67
N ALA A 114 -6.43 11.81 0.32
CA ALA A 114 -5.23 12.62 0.15
C ALA A 114 -4.07 12.01 0.98
N PRO A 115 -3.35 11.01 0.45
CA PRO A 115 -2.21 10.42 1.14
C PRO A 115 -1.09 11.45 1.31
N THR A 116 -0.51 11.52 2.51
CA THR A 116 0.64 12.38 2.83
C THR A 116 1.97 11.65 2.77
N ILE A 117 1.93 10.35 2.54
CA ILE A 117 3.05 9.44 2.37
C ILE A 117 2.73 8.45 1.25
N ALA A 118 3.74 7.93 0.58
CA ALA A 118 3.62 6.91 -0.46
C ALA A 118 4.23 5.58 0.01
N SER A 119 3.81 5.11 1.20
CA SER A 119 4.38 3.95 1.89
C SER A 119 3.69 2.62 1.58
N THR A 120 2.52 2.65 0.93
CA THR A 120 1.74 1.50 0.49
C THR A 120 0.87 1.85 -0.71
N ASP A 121 0.30 0.85 -1.35
CA ASP A 121 -0.61 0.98 -2.48
C ASP A 121 -2.11 1.06 -2.08
N ALA A 122 -2.41 1.03 -0.79
CA ALA A 122 -3.76 1.06 -0.25
C ALA A 122 -4.64 2.28 -0.61
N PRO A 123 -4.10 3.50 -0.86
CA PRO A 123 -4.93 4.68 -1.08
C PRO A 123 -5.95 4.55 -2.21
N CYS A 124 -5.61 3.83 -3.29
CA CYS A 124 -6.48 3.69 -4.46
C CYS A 124 -7.51 2.56 -4.35
N SER A 125 -7.39 1.68 -3.36
CA SER A 125 -8.16 0.43 -3.28
C SER A 125 -9.57 0.60 -2.72
N ALA A 126 -10.47 -0.31 -3.13
CA ALA A 126 -11.80 -0.50 -2.56
C ALA A 126 -11.74 -1.43 -1.33
N LEU A 127 -10.86 -1.13 -0.40
CA LEU A 127 -10.59 -1.91 0.80
C LEU A 127 -10.27 -0.99 1.97
N SER A 128 -10.75 -1.33 3.16
CA SER A 128 -10.27 -0.79 4.42
C SER A 128 -9.92 -1.92 5.37
N VAL A 129 -8.83 -1.79 6.10
CA VAL A 129 -8.45 -2.73 7.15
C VAL A 129 -8.98 -2.18 8.47
N ILE A 130 -9.85 -2.95 9.12
CA ILE A 130 -10.44 -2.58 10.41
C ILE A 130 -9.67 -3.28 11.53
N TYR A 131 -9.43 -2.54 12.59
CA TYR A 131 -8.72 -2.98 13.79
C TYR A 131 -9.61 -2.84 15.01
N THR A 132 -9.23 -3.51 16.10
CA THR A 132 -9.79 -3.21 17.42
C THR A 132 -9.25 -1.87 17.93
N ASP A 133 -9.84 -1.33 19.00
CA ASP A 133 -9.32 -0.08 19.61
C ASP A 133 -7.89 -0.24 20.17
N GLU A 134 -7.46 -1.47 20.46
CA GLU A 134 -6.12 -1.84 20.90
C GLU A 134 -5.12 -2.02 19.75
N GLY A 135 -5.60 -1.91 18.48
CA GLY A 135 -4.76 -2.01 17.28
C GLY A 135 -4.54 -3.43 16.78
N GLU A 136 -5.32 -4.41 17.24
CA GLU A 136 -5.31 -5.77 16.71
C GLU A 136 -6.16 -5.85 15.44
N PHE A 137 -5.73 -6.69 14.48
CA PHE A 137 -6.52 -6.93 13.26
C PHE A 137 -7.90 -7.50 13.61
N ASP A 138 -8.96 -6.87 13.10
CA ASP A 138 -10.34 -7.34 13.23
C ASP A 138 -10.83 -7.98 11.91
N ARG A 139 -10.89 -7.20 10.83
CA ARG A 139 -11.40 -7.67 9.53
C ARG A 139 -10.96 -6.81 8.36
N TYR A 140 -11.07 -7.39 7.17
CA TYR A 140 -11.08 -6.63 5.92
C TYR A 140 -12.52 -6.17 5.61
N LEU A 141 -12.70 -4.89 5.35
CA LEU A 141 -13.93 -4.31 4.85
C LEU A 141 -13.78 -4.10 3.34
N LEU A 142 -14.34 -5.01 2.56
CA LEU A 142 -14.40 -4.86 1.11
C LEU A 142 -15.46 -3.82 0.75
N LEU A 143 -15.07 -2.84 -0.03
CA LEU A 143 -15.92 -1.73 -0.44
C LEU A 143 -16.45 -1.99 -1.86
N PRO A 144 -17.68 -1.53 -2.18
CA PRO A 144 -18.26 -1.74 -3.51
C PRO A 144 -17.58 -0.92 -4.60
N ASN A 145 -16.91 0.18 -4.23
CA ASN A 145 -16.25 1.10 -5.15
C ASN A 145 -14.94 1.62 -4.57
N ASN A 146 -14.00 1.93 -5.47
CA ASN A 146 -12.80 2.67 -5.15
C ASN A 146 -13.14 4.12 -4.76
N PRO A 147 -12.22 4.88 -4.13
CA PRO A 147 -12.42 6.29 -3.85
C PRO A 147 -12.83 7.10 -5.09
N ASN A 148 -13.71 8.07 -4.91
CA ASN A 148 -14.10 8.97 -5.99
C ASN A 148 -12.91 9.77 -6.52
N MET A 149 -12.01 10.18 -5.63
CA MET A 149 -10.75 10.84 -5.99
C MET A 149 -9.62 10.41 -5.05
N VAL A 150 -8.42 10.29 -5.63
CA VAL A 150 -7.16 10.20 -4.88
C VAL A 150 -6.32 11.39 -5.31
N ILE A 151 -5.88 12.20 -4.36
CA ILE A 151 -5.17 13.47 -4.60
C ILE A 151 -3.85 13.43 -3.84
N VAL A 152 -2.72 13.40 -4.56
CA VAL A 152 -1.39 13.25 -3.99
C VAL A 152 -0.58 14.53 -4.19
N ASP A 153 -0.27 15.20 -3.08
CA ASP A 153 0.66 16.33 -3.11
C ASP A 153 2.10 15.80 -3.01
N THR A 154 2.83 15.86 -4.12
CA THR A 154 4.18 15.31 -4.22
C THR A 154 5.18 16.05 -3.34
N LYS A 155 4.92 17.31 -3.01
CA LYS A 155 5.76 18.10 -2.10
C LYS A 155 5.57 17.67 -0.63
N ILE A 156 4.34 17.32 -0.24
CA ILE A 156 4.07 16.75 1.08
C ILE A 156 4.76 15.39 1.20
N VAL A 157 4.61 14.52 0.19
CA VAL A 157 5.26 13.21 0.19
C VAL A 157 6.79 13.34 0.22
N ALA A 158 7.37 14.28 -0.53
CA ALA A 158 8.81 14.56 -0.49
C ALA A 158 9.29 15.02 0.89
N GLY A 159 8.43 15.70 1.66
CA GLY A 159 8.74 16.14 3.03
C GLY A 159 8.67 15.03 4.09
N ALA A 160 8.15 13.86 3.75
CA ALA A 160 8.06 12.71 4.65
C ALA A 160 9.42 11.98 4.79
N PRO A 161 9.62 11.16 5.84
CA PRO A 161 10.81 10.33 5.97
C PRO A 161 10.99 9.40 4.75
N ALA A 162 12.19 9.39 4.16
CA ALA A 162 12.50 8.62 2.95
C ALA A 162 12.25 7.10 3.11
N ARG A 163 12.42 6.56 4.34
CA ARG A 163 12.09 5.16 4.66
C ARG A 163 10.64 4.79 4.34
N LEU A 164 9.70 5.75 4.41
CA LEU A 164 8.30 5.51 4.03
C LEU A 164 8.14 5.35 2.51
N LEU A 165 8.90 6.11 1.72
CA LEU A 165 8.94 5.91 0.26
C LEU A 165 9.55 4.54 -0.08
N ALA A 166 10.65 4.17 0.59
CA ALA A 166 11.27 2.85 0.43
C ALA A 166 10.28 1.72 0.74
N ALA A 167 9.53 1.82 1.84
CA ALA A 167 8.48 0.86 2.17
C ALA A 167 7.43 0.76 1.04
N GLY A 168 7.02 1.89 0.47
CA GLY A 168 6.12 1.90 -0.69
C GLY A 168 6.71 1.22 -1.92
N ILE A 169 8.00 1.41 -2.19
CA ILE A 169 8.72 0.71 -3.27
C ILE A 169 8.69 -0.81 -3.01
N GLY A 170 8.91 -1.24 -1.77
CA GLY A 170 8.88 -2.66 -1.39
C GLY A 170 7.51 -3.30 -1.58
N ASP A 171 6.46 -2.57 -1.29
CA ASP A 171 5.07 -2.99 -1.51
C ASP A 171 4.77 -3.09 -3.02
N ALA A 172 5.03 -2.01 -3.75
CA ALA A 172 4.77 -1.90 -5.17
C ALA A 172 5.60 -2.88 -6.04
N LEU A 173 6.78 -3.26 -5.58
CA LEU A 173 7.65 -4.21 -6.27
C LEU A 173 7.01 -5.60 -6.40
N ALA A 174 6.23 -6.03 -5.41
CA ALA A 174 5.52 -7.31 -5.44
C ALA A 174 4.43 -7.37 -6.50
N THR A 175 3.83 -6.24 -6.83
CA THR A 175 2.60 -6.16 -7.64
C THR A 175 2.75 -6.83 -9.01
N TRP A 176 3.88 -6.64 -9.70
CA TRP A 176 4.14 -7.30 -10.98
C TRP A 176 4.18 -8.83 -10.85
N PHE A 177 4.96 -9.33 -9.89
CA PHE A 177 5.18 -10.77 -9.73
C PHE A 177 3.91 -11.48 -9.30
N GLU A 178 3.13 -10.88 -8.41
CA GLU A 178 1.86 -11.44 -7.94
C GLU A 178 0.77 -11.39 -9.01
N ALA A 179 0.62 -10.27 -9.72
CA ALA A 179 -0.30 -10.17 -10.85
C ALA A 179 0.05 -11.15 -11.96
N ARG A 180 1.35 -11.33 -12.25
CA ARG A 180 1.86 -12.33 -13.19
C ARG A 180 1.48 -13.76 -12.76
N ALA A 181 1.68 -14.09 -11.49
CA ALA A 181 1.30 -15.39 -10.93
C ALA A 181 -0.22 -15.63 -11.02
N CYS A 182 -1.03 -14.66 -10.60
CA CYS A 182 -2.49 -14.71 -10.67
C CYS A 182 -3.01 -14.83 -12.11
N SER A 183 -2.39 -14.13 -13.06
CA SER A 183 -2.73 -14.24 -14.48
C SER A 183 -2.47 -15.64 -15.02
N ARG A 184 -1.36 -16.28 -14.60
CA ARG A 184 -0.98 -17.65 -15.01
C ARG A 184 -1.87 -18.71 -14.37
N SER A 185 -2.21 -18.57 -13.09
CA SER A 185 -3.08 -19.52 -12.38
C SER A 185 -4.55 -19.36 -12.73
N GLY A 186 -4.94 -18.19 -13.26
CA GLY A 186 -6.34 -17.82 -13.46
C GLY A 186 -7.08 -17.59 -12.15
N ALA A 187 -6.37 -17.17 -11.10
CA ALA A 187 -6.95 -16.83 -9.80
C ALA A 187 -7.94 -15.67 -9.90
N THR A 188 -8.86 -15.60 -8.94
CA THR A 188 -9.77 -14.46 -8.77
C THR A 188 -9.01 -13.34 -8.08
N THR A 189 -9.07 -12.14 -8.66
CA THR A 189 -8.47 -10.93 -8.09
C THR A 189 -9.38 -10.31 -7.03
N MET A 190 -8.88 -9.32 -6.30
CA MET A 190 -9.69 -8.60 -5.29
C MET A 190 -10.83 -7.80 -5.91
N ALA A 191 -10.75 -7.47 -7.21
CA ALA A 191 -11.85 -6.88 -7.97
C ALA A 191 -13.01 -7.87 -8.27
N GLY A 192 -12.88 -9.13 -7.86
CA GLY A 192 -13.94 -10.15 -8.00
C GLY A 192 -13.98 -10.85 -9.36
N GLY A 193 -13.01 -10.57 -10.24
CA GLY A 193 -12.86 -11.18 -11.56
C GLY A 193 -11.47 -11.74 -11.80
N LYS A 194 -11.18 -12.12 -13.05
CA LYS A 194 -9.81 -12.46 -13.47
C LYS A 194 -9.03 -11.21 -13.85
N CYS A 195 -7.70 -11.30 -13.75
CA CYS A 195 -6.80 -10.26 -14.19
C CYS A 195 -7.06 -9.86 -15.65
N THR A 196 -7.11 -8.56 -15.92
CA THR A 196 -7.22 -7.98 -17.26
C THR A 196 -5.83 -7.74 -17.85
N GLN A 197 -5.73 -7.61 -19.19
CA GLN A 197 -4.48 -7.18 -19.83
C GLN A 197 -4.04 -5.79 -19.35
N ALA A 198 -4.99 -4.90 -19.12
CA ALA A 198 -4.69 -3.55 -18.64
C ALA A 198 -4.11 -3.57 -17.21
N ALA A 199 -4.70 -4.34 -16.29
CA ALA A 199 -4.15 -4.49 -14.94
C ALA A 199 -2.74 -5.09 -14.94
N LEU A 200 -2.50 -6.11 -15.76
CA LEU A 200 -1.19 -6.73 -15.91
C LEU A 200 -0.15 -5.75 -16.48
N ALA A 201 -0.53 -4.96 -17.49
CA ALA A 201 0.34 -3.93 -18.06
C ALA A 201 0.67 -2.80 -17.07
N LEU A 202 -0.28 -2.39 -16.22
CA LEU A 202 -0.04 -1.42 -15.15
C LEU A 202 0.91 -1.97 -14.09
N ALA A 203 0.77 -3.25 -13.71
CA ALA A 203 1.68 -3.92 -12.78
C ALA A 203 3.11 -4.02 -13.35
N GLU A 204 3.25 -4.32 -14.64
CA GLU A 204 4.55 -4.36 -15.32
C GLU A 204 5.18 -2.97 -15.43
N LEU A 205 4.37 -1.94 -15.78
CA LEU A 205 4.83 -0.55 -15.80
C LEU A 205 5.28 -0.09 -14.40
N CYS A 206 4.57 -0.51 -13.34
CA CYS A 206 4.97 -0.25 -11.97
C CYS A 206 6.39 -0.78 -11.72
N TYR A 207 6.63 -2.05 -11.97
CA TYR A 207 7.93 -2.70 -11.80
C TYR A 207 9.04 -1.99 -12.60
N ASN A 208 8.83 -1.73 -13.89
CA ASN A 208 9.82 -1.06 -14.74
C ASN A 208 10.12 0.36 -14.23
N THR A 209 9.10 1.11 -13.78
CA THR A 209 9.29 2.44 -13.20
C THR A 209 10.15 2.39 -11.93
N LEU A 210 9.92 1.41 -11.06
CA LEU A 210 10.71 1.25 -9.84
C LEU A 210 12.17 0.91 -10.16
N LEU A 211 12.43 0.05 -11.17
CA LEU A 211 13.79 -0.27 -11.60
C LEU A 211 14.54 0.95 -12.15
N GLU A 212 13.86 1.77 -12.96
CA GLU A 212 14.48 2.94 -13.61
C GLU A 212 14.67 4.12 -12.67
N GLU A 213 13.73 4.35 -11.76
CA GLU A 213 13.61 5.60 -11.02
C GLU A 213 13.75 5.43 -9.50
N GLY A 214 13.70 4.21 -8.97
CA GLY A 214 13.62 3.96 -7.51
C GLY A 214 14.78 4.59 -6.74
N GLU A 215 16.02 4.33 -7.12
CA GLU A 215 17.21 4.90 -6.47
C GLU A 215 17.26 6.43 -6.58
N LYS A 216 16.96 6.98 -7.76
CA LYS A 216 16.92 8.43 -7.98
C LYS A 216 15.83 9.09 -7.13
N ALA A 217 14.69 8.44 -6.98
CA ALA A 217 13.59 8.93 -6.16
C ALA A 217 13.95 8.91 -4.66
N MET A 218 14.69 7.88 -4.21
CA MET A 218 15.19 7.83 -2.82
C MET A 218 16.13 8.99 -2.52
N LEU A 219 17.09 9.28 -3.41
CA LEU A 219 17.98 10.43 -3.26
C LEU A 219 17.21 11.76 -3.18
N ALA A 220 16.15 11.91 -3.98
CA ALA A 220 15.29 13.10 -3.90
C ALA A 220 14.50 13.18 -2.59
N ALA A 221 13.96 12.05 -2.11
CA ALA A 221 13.24 11.97 -0.85
C ALA A 221 14.13 12.28 0.36
N GLU A 222 15.37 11.81 0.36
CA GLU A 222 16.36 12.10 1.41
C GLU A 222 16.73 13.60 1.48
N GLN A 223 16.65 14.30 0.35
CA GLN A 223 16.86 15.74 0.27
C GLN A 223 15.56 16.56 0.40
N HIS A 224 14.42 15.89 0.58
CA HIS A 224 13.09 16.51 0.67
C HIS A 224 12.74 17.42 -0.52
N VAL A 225 13.11 17.01 -1.73
CA VAL A 225 12.87 17.75 -2.98
C VAL A 225 12.04 16.94 -3.96
N VAL A 226 11.23 17.63 -4.76
CA VAL A 226 10.46 17.02 -5.84
C VAL A 226 11.30 16.96 -7.10
N THR A 227 11.42 15.77 -7.67
CA THR A 227 12.06 15.52 -8.96
C THR A 227 11.13 14.68 -9.85
N PRO A 228 11.34 14.65 -11.17
CA PRO A 228 10.56 13.77 -12.05
C PRO A 228 10.64 12.29 -11.64
N ALA A 229 11.78 11.81 -11.14
CA ALA A 229 11.94 10.45 -10.64
C ALA A 229 11.07 10.20 -9.40
N LEU A 230 11.06 11.12 -8.44
CA LEU A 230 10.21 11.01 -7.25
C LEU A 230 8.72 11.00 -7.63
N GLU A 231 8.29 11.86 -8.55
CA GLU A 231 6.89 11.90 -8.99
C GLU A 231 6.47 10.59 -9.65
N ARG A 232 7.33 10.00 -10.50
CA ARG A 232 7.05 8.70 -11.13
C ARG A 232 6.97 7.56 -10.10
N VAL A 233 7.85 7.55 -9.10
CA VAL A 233 7.81 6.53 -8.04
C VAL A 233 6.60 6.71 -7.13
N ILE A 234 6.19 7.95 -6.82
CA ILE A 234 4.94 8.21 -6.09
C ILE A 234 3.73 7.65 -6.87
N GLU A 235 3.67 7.88 -8.19
CA GLU A 235 2.62 7.31 -9.04
C GLU A 235 2.68 5.78 -9.04
N ALA A 236 3.89 5.20 -9.16
CA ALA A 236 4.08 3.75 -9.13
C ALA A 236 3.60 3.15 -7.80
N ASN A 237 4.04 3.69 -6.66
CA ASN A 237 3.65 3.21 -5.34
C ASN A 237 2.15 3.34 -5.06
N THR A 238 1.52 4.44 -5.50
CA THR A 238 0.15 4.77 -5.11
C THR A 238 -0.88 4.29 -6.13
N TYR A 239 -0.67 4.58 -7.41
CA TYR A 239 -1.66 4.31 -8.46
C TYR A 239 -1.39 3.02 -9.24
N LEU A 240 -0.18 2.88 -9.83
CA LEU A 240 0.12 1.71 -10.65
C LEU A 240 0.06 0.42 -9.83
N SER A 241 0.65 0.43 -8.63
CA SER A 241 0.55 -0.66 -7.68
C SER A 241 -0.88 -0.82 -7.16
N GLY A 242 -1.54 0.28 -6.79
CA GLY A 242 -2.90 0.25 -6.26
C GLY A 242 -3.92 -0.40 -7.18
N VAL A 243 -3.91 -0.05 -8.46
CA VAL A 243 -4.77 -0.68 -9.49
C VAL A 243 -4.23 -2.07 -9.85
N GLY A 244 -2.91 -2.21 -9.92
CA GLY A 244 -2.22 -3.45 -10.28
C GLY A 244 -2.49 -4.59 -9.31
N PHE A 245 -2.38 -4.37 -7.99
CA PHE A 245 -2.65 -5.43 -7.02
C PHE A 245 -4.14 -5.77 -6.93
N GLU A 246 -5.01 -4.76 -6.91
CA GLU A 246 -6.44 -4.97 -6.74
C GLU A 246 -7.07 -5.71 -7.91
N SER A 247 -6.69 -5.34 -9.14
CA SER A 247 -7.22 -5.90 -10.38
C SER A 247 -6.32 -6.95 -11.02
N GLY A 248 -5.06 -7.07 -10.60
CA GLY A 248 -4.10 -8.08 -11.03
C GLY A 248 -4.07 -9.29 -10.11
N GLY A 249 -4.23 -9.08 -8.82
CA GLY A 249 -4.27 -10.09 -7.77
C GLY A 249 -3.01 -10.12 -6.90
N LEU A 250 -3.14 -10.71 -5.71
CA LEU A 250 -2.08 -10.99 -4.75
C LEU A 250 -1.75 -12.49 -4.75
N ALA A 251 -0.53 -12.84 -4.35
CA ALA A 251 -0.07 -14.23 -4.33
C ALA A 251 0.86 -14.50 -3.13
N ALA A 252 2.10 -14.97 -3.38
CA ALA A 252 2.99 -15.42 -2.32
C ALA A 252 3.65 -14.28 -1.54
N ALA A 253 4.00 -13.16 -2.17
CA ALA A 253 4.72 -12.09 -1.49
C ALA A 253 3.91 -11.52 -0.30
N HIS A 254 2.64 -11.25 -0.49
CA HIS A 254 1.75 -10.78 0.56
C HIS A 254 1.40 -11.87 1.58
N ALA A 255 1.23 -13.12 1.15
CA ALA A 255 1.01 -14.24 2.07
C ALA A 255 2.22 -14.44 3.01
N VAL A 256 3.44 -14.37 2.49
CA VAL A 256 4.68 -14.41 3.30
C VAL A 256 4.74 -13.21 4.25
N ARG A 257 4.42 -12.02 3.78
CA ARG A 257 4.32 -10.83 4.66
C ARG A 257 3.32 -11.06 5.80
N ASN A 258 2.16 -11.64 5.50
CA ASN A 258 1.17 -11.98 6.53
C ASN A 258 1.75 -13.01 7.51
N GLY A 259 2.41 -14.05 7.01
CA GLY A 259 3.12 -15.02 7.83
C GLY A 259 4.16 -14.38 8.78
N LEU A 260 4.94 -13.39 8.29
CA LEU A 260 5.92 -12.67 9.12
C LEU A 260 5.28 -11.89 10.28
N THR A 261 3.99 -11.58 10.23
CA THR A 261 3.29 -10.97 11.36
C THR A 261 3.04 -11.95 12.52
N ALA A 262 3.19 -13.26 12.31
CA ALA A 262 3.06 -14.27 13.36
C ALA A 262 4.26 -14.32 14.30
N ILE A 263 5.37 -13.65 13.96
CA ILE A 263 6.57 -13.59 14.79
C ILE A 263 6.85 -12.15 15.27
N PRO A 264 7.19 -11.96 16.55
CA PRO A 264 7.38 -10.61 17.13
C PRO A 264 8.56 -9.84 16.54
N ASP A 265 9.61 -10.54 16.09
CA ASP A 265 10.86 -9.93 15.60
C ASP A 265 10.63 -8.87 14.53
N ALA A 266 9.70 -9.12 13.60
CA ALA A 266 9.44 -8.27 12.46
C ALA A 266 8.29 -7.26 12.67
N HIS A 267 7.72 -7.12 13.86
CA HIS A 267 6.53 -6.27 14.08
C HIS A 267 6.80 -4.78 13.83
N HIS A 268 8.00 -4.31 14.11
CA HIS A 268 8.37 -2.91 13.96
C HIS A 268 8.77 -2.49 12.53
N TYR A 269 8.86 -3.47 11.61
CA TYR A 269 9.09 -3.19 10.20
C TYR A 269 7.78 -2.80 9.50
N TYR A 270 7.88 -1.87 8.56
CA TYR A 270 6.74 -1.44 7.75
C TYR A 270 6.22 -2.57 6.86
N HIS A 271 4.98 -2.42 6.39
CA HIS A 271 4.32 -3.38 5.51
C HIS A 271 5.20 -3.75 4.31
N GLY A 272 5.60 -2.76 3.52
CA GLY A 272 6.38 -2.96 2.31
C GLY A 272 7.79 -3.48 2.54
N GLU A 273 8.41 -3.22 3.69
CA GLU A 273 9.70 -3.82 4.05
C GLU A 273 9.59 -5.35 4.15
N LYS A 274 8.51 -5.86 4.75
CA LYS A 274 8.22 -7.29 4.81
C LYS A 274 7.78 -7.87 3.47
N VAL A 275 7.02 -7.09 2.67
CA VAL A 275 6.62 -7.50 1.31
C VAL A 275 7.83 -7.62 0.39
N ALA A 276 8.84 -6.77 0.51
CA ALA A 276 10.07 -6.86 -0.29
C ALA A 276 10.78 -8.21 -0.10
N PHE A 277 10.94 -8.69 1.14
CA PHE A 277 11.48 -10.02 1.40
C PHE A 277 10.52 -11.13 0.94
N GLY A 278 9.22 -10.92 1.05
CA GLY A 278 8.19 -11.82 0.50
C GLY A 278 8.30 -11.96 -1.02
N THR A 279 8.65 -10.88 -1.72
CA THR A 279 8.86 -10.90 -3.18
C THR A 279 10.04 -11.78 -3.57
N LEU A 280 11.17 -11.67 -2.86
CA LEU A 280 12.31 -12.58 -3.06
C LEU A 280 11.92 -14.04 -2.80
N THR A 281 11.15 -14.27 -1.74
CA THR A 281 10.63 -15.61 -1.42
C THR A 281 9.73 -16.15 -2.53
N GLN A 282 8.84 -15.33 -3.09
CA GLN A 282 8.00 -15.73 -4.22
C GLN A 282 8.82 -16.10 -5.45
N LEU A 283 9.83 -15.31 -5.79
CA LEU A 283 10.69 -15.60 -6.94
C LEU A 283 11.43 -16.94 -6.79
N VAL A 284 11.90 -17.26 -5.59
CA VAL A 284 12.47 -18.58 -5.30
C VAL A 284 11.42 -19.69 -5.44
N LEU A 285 10.22 -19.46 -4.91
CA LEU A 285 9.11 -20.42 -4.98
C LEU A 285 8.68 -20.70 -6.42
N GLU A 286 8.72 -19.68 -7.30
CA GLU A 286 8.44 -19.80 -8.74
C GLU A 286 9.60 -20.42 -9.53
N ASN A 287 10.75 -20.70 -8.91
CA ASN A 287 11.99 -21.06 -9.60
C ASN A 287 12.34 -20.04 -10.72
N ALA A 288 12.25 -18.74 -10.38
CA ALA A 288 12.55 -17.65 -11.29
C ALA A 288 14.02 -17.69 -11.76
N PRO A 289 14.35 -17.12 -12.94
CA PRO A 289 15.74 -16.95 -13.37
C PRO A 289 16.56 -16.19 -12.30
N VAL A 290 17.83 -16.57 -12.16
CA VAL A 290 18.73 -15.95 -11.17
C VAL A 290 18.85 -14.45 -11.38
N GLU A 291 18.92 -14.01 -12.63
CA GLU A 291 18.99 -12.61 -13.02
C GLU A 291 17.78 -11.79 -12.54
N GLU A 292 16.59 -12.40 -12.49
CA GLU A 292 15.37 -11.74 -11.99
C GLU A 292 15.44 -11.58 -10.46
N ILE A 293 15.93 -12.60 -9.75
CA ILE A 293 16.13 -12.57 -8.28
C ILE A 293 17.18 -11.51 -7.93
N GLU A 294 18.31 -11.50 -8.62
CA GLU A 294 19.40 -10.54 -8.41
C GLU A 294 18.97 -9.12 -8.71
N THR A 295 18.18 -8.89 -9.76
CA THR A 295 17.64 -7.56 -10.09
C THR A 295 16.75 -7.02 -8.97
N VAL A 296 15.89 -7.87 -8.41
CA VAL A 296 15.00 -7.47 -7.29
C VAL A 296 15.82 -7.25 -6.01
N ALA A 297 16.83 -8.09 -5.73
CA ALA A 297 17.71 -7.92 -4.59
C ALA A 297 18.53 -6.63 -4.70
N ALA A 298 19.04 -6.31 -5.89
CA ALA A 298 19.81 -5.09 -6.17
C ALA A 298 19.00 -3.82 -5.94
N LEU A 299 17.79 -3.74 -6.50
CA LEU A 299 16.90 -2.61 -6.25
C LEU A 299 16.55 -2.50 -4.76
N SER A 300 16.15 -3.61 -4.14
CA SER A 300 15.79 -3.63 -2.72
C SER A 300 16.93 -3.12 -1.84
N HIS A 301 18.15 -3.60 -2.08
CA HIS A 301 19.34 -3.14 -1.36
C HIS A 301 19.62 -1.65 -1.60
N ALA A 302 19.58 -1.19 -2.85
CA ALA A 302 19.86 0.20 -3.22
C ALA A 302 18.90 1.21 -2.57
N VAL A 303 17.64 0.81 -2.34
CA VAL A 303 16.62 1.67 -1.69
C VAL A 303 16.48 1.41 -0.18
N GLY A 304 17.34 0.58 0.41
CA GLY A 304 17.37 0.32 1.84
C GLY A 304 16.30 -0.66 2.35
N LEU A 305 15.76 -1.51 1.49
CA LEU A 305 14.82 -2.57 1.86
C LEU A 305 15.56 -3.84 2.30
N PRO A 306 15.00 -4.63 3.23
CA PRO A 306 15.62 -5.87 3.69
C PRO A 306 15.58 -6.95 2.60
N ILE A 307 16.73 -7.59 2.39
CA ILE A 307 16.91 -8.73 1.49
C ILE A 307 17.33 -10.01 2.23
N THR A 308 17.49 -9.91 3.56
CA THR A 308 17.81 -11.05 4.45
C THR A 308 16.91 -11.07 5.67
N LEU A 309 16.78 -12.24 6.28
CA LEU A 309 16.07 -12.39 7.55
C LEU A 309 16.75 -11.62 8.70
N ALA A 310 18.08 -11.56 8.70
CA ALA A 310 18.84 -10.80 9.69
C ALA A 310 18.55 -9.28 9.61
N GLN A 311 18.26 -8.74 8.44
CA GLN A 311 17.83 -7.35 8.25
C GLN A 311 16.38 -7.09 8.70
N LEU A 312 15.59 -8.15 8.93
CA LEU A 312 14.28 -8.12 9.57
C LEU A 312 14.36 -8.46 11.08
N ASP A 313 15.57 -8.41 11.66
CA ASP A 313 15.89 -8.79 13.04
C ASP A 313 15.60 -10.25 13.42
N ILE A 314 15.38 -11.11 12.44
CA ILE A 314 15.18 -12.55 12.62
C ILE A 314 16.55 -13.23 12.58
N LYS A 315 17.22 -13.34 13.76
CA LYS A 315 18.61 -13.81 13.90
C LYS A 315 18.73 -15.11 14.67
N GLU A 316 17.76 -15.40 15.53
CA GLU A 316 17.76 -16.58 16.41
C GLU A 316 16.59 -17.50 16.07
N ASP A 317 16.78 -18.79 16.27
CA ASP A 317 15.76 -19.83 16.02
C ASP A 317 15.13 -19.76 14.62
N VAL A 318 15.90 -19.32 13.63
CA VAL A 318 15.44 -19.09 12.25
C VAL A 318 14.65 -20.27 11.69
N PRO A 319 15.10 -21.55 11.80
CA PRO A 319 14.33 -22.67 11.27
C PRO A 319 12.94 -22.82 11.91
N ALA A 320 12.83 -22.66 13.21
CA ALA A 320 11.55 -22.77 13.92
C ALA A 320 10.60 -21.60 13.56
N LYS A 321 11.12 -20.39 13.55
CA LYS A 321 10.35 -19.19 13.16
C LYS A 321 9.86 -19.28 11.70
N MET A 322 10.71 -19.72 10.79
CA MET A 322 10.32 -19.86 9.38
C MET A 322 9.29 -20.96 9.15
N ARG A 323 9.21 -21.97 10.00
CA ARG A 323 8.10 -22.93 10.01
C ARG A 323 6.79 -22.26 10.38
N ILE A 324 6.77 -21.42 11.42
CA ILE A 324 5.58 -20.66 11.83
C ILE A 324 5.14 -19.74 10.70
N VAL A 325 6.08 -19.00 10.09
CA VAL A 325 5.79 -18.10 8.96
C VAL A 325 5.20 -18.87 7.78
N ALA A 326 5.78 -20.01 7.41
CA ALA A 326 5.32 -20.82 6.29
C ALA A 326 3.92 -21.41 6.52
N GLU A 327 3.65 -21.89 7.73
CA GLU A 327 2.31 -22.38 8.09
C GLU A 327 1.27 -21.26 8.07
N ALA A 328 1.58 -20.09 8.62
CA ALA A 328 0.70 -18.95 8.62
C ALA A 328 0.46 -18.41 7.19
N ALA A 329 1.49 -18.34 6.34
CA ALA A 329 1.38 -17.93 4.95
C ALA A 329 0.51 -18.89 4.10
N CYS A 330 0.37 -20.15 4.51
CA CYS A 330 -0.44 -21.17 3.86
C CYS A 330 -1.80 -21.40 4.53
N ALA A 331 -2.21 -20.54 5.47
CA ALA A 331 -3.51 -20.65 6.13
C ALA A 331 -4.66 -20.54 5.11
N GLU A 332 -5.83 -21.04 5.49
CA GLU A 332 -7.03 -20.94 4.67
C GLU A 332 -7.37 -19.46 4.41
N GLY A 333 -7.64 -19.12 3.15
CA GLY A 333 -7.97 -17.76 2.71
C GLY A 333 -6.75 -16.89 2.37
N GLU A 334 -5.52 -17.35 2.60
CA GLU A 334 -4.33 -16.61 2.20
C GLU A 334 -4.10 -16.60 0.70
N THR A 335 -3.48 -15.53 0.22
CA THR A 335 -3.25 -15.28 -1.21
C THR A 335 -2.21 -16.23 -1.85
N ILE A 336 -1.46 -16.98 -1.06
CA ILE A 336 -0.51 -17.99 -1.56
C ILE A 336 -1.19 -19.02 -2.46
N HIS A 337 -2.47 -19.31 -2.22
CA HIS A 337 -3.27 -20.26 -3.00
C HIS A 337 -3.54 -19.76 -4.43
N ASN A 338 -3.25 -18.49 -4.73
CA ASN A 338 -3.29 -17.93 -6.07
C ASN A 338 -2.04 -18.25 -6.91
N MET A 339 -1.00 -18.83 -6.30
CA MET A 339 0.18 -19.29 -7.05
C MET A 339 -0.18 -20.39 -8.06
N PRO A 340 0.46 -20.41 -9.24
CA PRO A 340 0.30 -21.52 -10.17
C PRO A 340 0.66 -22.88 -9.53
N GLY A 341 -0.32 -23.79 -9.46
CA GLY A 341 -0.16 -25.08 -8.78
C GLY A 341 -0.29 -25.05 -7.25
N GLY A 342 -0.51 -23.88 -6.67
CA GLY A 342 -0.54 -23.69 -5.21
C GLY A 342 0.83 -23.79 -4.57
N ALA A 343 0.91 -23.72 -3.22
CA ALA A 343 2.12 -23.95 -2.47
C ALA A 343 1.81 -24.62 -1.12
N THR A 344 2.74 -25.44 -0.64
CA THR A 344 2.66 -26.10 0.65
C THR A 344 3.54 -25.38 1.67
N PRO A 345 3.28 -25.53 3.00
CA PRO A 345 4.16 -24.97 4.03
C PRO A 345 5.63 -25.40 3.89
N ASP A 346 5.90 -26.65 3.45
CA ASP A 346 7.26 -27.12 3.24
C ASP A 346 7.95 -26.40 2.07
N GLN A 347 7.23 -26.13 1.00
CA GLN A 347 7.77 -25.37 -0.14
C GLN A 347 8.04 -23.92 0.24
N VAL A 348 7.13 -23.28 0.97
CA VAL A 348 7.31 -21.91 1.44
C VAL A 348 8.47 -21.82 2.43
N TYR A 349 8.58 -22.76 3.36
CA TYR A 349 9.71 -22.84 4.29
C TYR A 349 11.06 -22.94 3.55
N ALA A 350 11.14 -23.82 2.57
CA ALA A 350 12.36 -23.97 1.75
C ALA A 350 12.67 -22.67 0.99
N ALA A 351 11.65 -22.02 0.41
CA ALA A 351 11.81 -20.78 -0.33
C ALA A 351 12.29 -19.61 0.57
N LEU A 352 11.78 -19.50 1.81
CA LEU A 352 12.21 -18.51 2.79
C LEU A 352 13.72 -18.63 3.10
N LEU A 353 14.20 -19.85 3.36
CA LEU A 353 15.61 -20.10 3.66
C LEU A 353 16.52 -19.83 2.45
N VAL A 354 16.06 -20.19 1.24
CA VAL A 354 16.84 -19.97 0.00
C VAL A 354 16.84 -18.48 -0.38
N ALA A 355 15.73 -17.76 -0.19
CA ALA A 355 15.67 -16.31 -0.39
C ALA A 355 16.66 -15.58 0.52
N ASP A 356 16.72 -15.96 1.80
CA ASP A 356 17.69 -15.43 2.74
C ASP A 356 19.14 -15.68 2.29
N GLN A 357 19.44 -16.88 1.78
CA GLN A 357 20.77 -17.19 1.24
C GLN A 357 21.11 -16.38 -0.01
N TYR A 358 20.16 -16.10 -0.90
CA TYR A 358 20.38 -15.20 -2.03
C TYR A 358 20.74 -13.79 -1.54
N GLY A 359 19.99 -13.25 -0.57
CA GLY A 359 20.29 -11.96 0.02
C GLY A 359 21.66 -11.90 0.70
N GLN A 360 22.03 -12.93 1.47
CA GLN A 360 23.34 -13.01 2.13
C GLN A 360 24.50 -13.06 1.11
N ARG A 361 24.35 -13.85 0.04
CA ARG A 361 25.38 -13.93 -1.03
C ARG A 361 25.50 -12.60 -1.76
N PHE A 362 24.36 -11.96 -2.07
CA PHE A 362 24.35 -10.64 -2.70
C PHE A 362 25.14 -9.62 -1.87
N LEU A 363 24.92 -9.56 -0.55
CA LEU A 363 25.65 -8.64 0.34
C LEU A 363 27.16 -8.93 0.35
N GLN A 364 27.57 -10.22 0.33
CA GLN A 364 29.00 -10.60 0.30
C GLN A 364 29.71 -10.21 -0.99
N GLU A 365 29.01 -10.14 -2.11
CA GLU A 365 29.58 -9.78 -3.41
C GLU A 365 29.70 -8.25 -3.60
N TRP A 366 28.97 -7.47 -2.79
CA TRP A 366 28.96 -6.01 -2.84
C TRP A 366 29.76 -5.33 -1.72
N GLU A 367 30.22 -6.11 -0.71
CA GLU A 367 31.22 -5.68 0.27
C GLU A 367 32.67 -5.79 -0.31
#